data_2360437fe5d32a62a6b78839852e1198
#
_entry.id   2360437fe5d32a62a6b78839852e1198
#
_cell.length_a   1.000
_cell.length_b   1.000
_cell.length_c   1.000
_cell.angle_alpha   90.00
_cell.angle_beta   90.00
_cell.angle_gamma   90.00
#
_symmetry.space_group_name_H-M   'P 1'
#
loop_
_entity.id
_entity.type
_entity.pdbx_description
1 polymer ?
#
loop_
_entity_poly.entity_id
_entity_poly.type
_entity_poly.pdbx_seq_one_letter_code
_entity_poly.pdbx_strand_id
1 'polypeptide(L)'
;MATIRDVARRAGLSVATVSAVLNDKPGVSERSEQKVLQAIKELDYRPNRVARALSRNSSNTVGMLVPSVDNPFFPQVVKSVEDVFFENRYVTLIGNTEGKTDRALYYIRSMLSGWAEGLIITLTWEMTQPEVLDNLKRARVPVVGLAGARIISDFDAVVPDDPQGAFDAVYYLINLGHRNIGFIGVQDSQSTTLRLEGYRNALKAAGLTIQDELIMLGRSYEKADGYILTKALLRRRPRPTALFCYNDVMALGALSALHEENIRIPEEMSILGFDDTAGSYCYPQLTSVALPKTEMGFLAASLLLDRLKGKDTPPEVITVKPRLIIRDSTGPAAHHSELVAKGENASLI
;
A
#
# COMPACT_ATOMS: atom_id res chain seq x y z
N MET A 1 -32.44 7.10 -24.97
CA MET A 1 -31.05 6.74 -25.22
C MET A 1 -31.01 5.84 -26.45
N ALA A 2 -30.19 6.16 -27.46
CA ALA A 2 -30.09 5.34 -28.66
C ALA A 2 -29.58 3.92 -28.32
N THR A 3 -30.06 2.92 -29.03
CA THR A 3 -29.68 1.51 -28.86
C THR A 3 -28.85 1.03 -30.04
N ILE A 4 -28.17 -0.11 -29.90
CA ILE A 4 -27.43 -0.74 -31.02
C ILE A 4 -28.36 -1.03 -32.23
N ARG A 5 -29.65 -1.28 -31.98
CA ARG A 5 -30.66 -1.47 -33.04
C ARG A 5 -30.95 -0.17 -33.78
N ASP A 6 -30.90 0.95 -33.13
CA ASP A 6 -31.10 2.25 -33.78
C ASP A 6 -29.91 2.61 -34.63
N VAL A 7 -28.68 2.32 -34.18
CA VAL A 7 -27.46 2.46 -34.98
C VAL A 7 -27.53 1.57 -36.24
N ALA A 8 -27.92 0.30 -36.10
CA ALA A 8 -28.06 -0.63 -37.20
C ALA A 8 -29.08 -0.12 -38.24
N ARG A 9 -30.24 0.35 -37.77
CA ARG A 9 -31.28 0.93 -38.64
C ARG A 9 -30.75 2.18 -39.36
N ARG A 10 -30.06 3.09 -38.64
CA ARG A 10 -29.53 4.33 -39.22
C ARG A 10 -28.40 4.09 -40.20
N ALA A 11 -27.55 3.08 -39.97
CA ALA A 11 -26.45 2.68 -40.86
C ALA A 11 -26.93 1.85 -42.07
N GLY A 12 -28.16 1.33 -42.03
CA GLY A 12 -28.66 0.39 -43.03
C GLY A 12 -27.95 -0.96 -43.03
N LEU A 13 -27.53 -1.43 -41.85
CA LEU A 13 -26.74 -2.63 -41.65
C LEU A 13 -27.37 -3.53 -40.57
N SER A 14 -26.91 -4.79 -40.48
CA SER A 14 -27.35 -5.69 -39.42
C SER A 14 -26.77 -5.32 -38.06
N VAL A 15 -27.48 -5.67 -36.96
CA VAL A 15 -26.95 -5.53 -35.59
C VAL A 15 -25.65 -6.28 -35.41
N ALA A 16 -25.49 -7.44 -36.10
CA ALA A 16 -24.25 -8.22 -36.07
C ALA A 16 -23.08 -7.43 -36.67
N THR A 17 -23.31 -6.74 -37.81
CA THR A 17 -22.28 -5.89 -38.46
C THR A 17 -21.90 -4.71 -37.57
N VAL A 18 -22.87 -4.02 -36.94
CA VAL A 18 -22.61 -2.93 -35.98
C VAL A 18 -21.82 -3.46 -34.79
N SER A 19 -22.20 -4.61 -34.25
CA SER A 19 -21.46 -5.25 -33.16
C SER A 19 -20.03 -5.64 -33.58
N ALA A 20 -19.83 -6.08 -34.80
CA ALA A 20 -18.48 -6.41 -35.29
C ALA A 20 -17.60 -5.16 -35.39
N VAL A 21 -18.12 -4.06 -35.92
CA VAL A 21 -17.41 -2.74 -35.95
C VAL A 21 -17.08 -2.25 -34.55
N LEU A 22 -18.05 -2.24 -33.62
CA LEU A 22 -17.85 -1.81 -32.24
C LEU A 22 -16.82 -2.66 -31.47
N ASN A 23 -16.53 -3.84 -31.99
CA ASN A 23 -15.64 -4.81 -31.36
C ASN A 23 -14.35 -5.06 -32.15
N ASP A 24 -14.05 -4.22 -33.16
CA ASP A 24 -12.85 -4.29 -33.98
C ASP A 24 -12.65 -5.71 -34.59
N LYS A 25 -13.74 -6.42 -34.90
CA LYS A 25 -13.65 -7.79 -35.47
C LYS A 25 -13.25 -7.71 -36.95
N PRO A 26 -12.31 -8.55 -37.38
CA PRO A 26 -11.93 -8.60 -38.79
C PRO A 26 -13.10 -9.07 -39.66
N GLY A 27 -13.10 -8.64 -40.95
CA GLY A 27 -14.11 -9.07 -41.94
C GLY A 27 -15.23 -8.06 -42.17
N VAL A 28 -15.18 -6.84 -41.61
CA VAL A 28 -16.07 -5.75 -41.98
C VAL A 28 -15.39 -4.87 -43.02
N SER A 29 -16.10 -4.51 -44.11
CA SER A 29 -15.56 -3.60 -45.12
C SER A 29 -15.44 -2.17 -44.56
N GLU A 30 -14.42 -1.42 -45.01
CA GLU A 30 -14.24 0.00 -44.64
C GLU A 30 -15.49 0.84 -44.86
N ARG A 31 -16.21 0.58 -45.95
CA ARG A 31 -17.49 1.26 -46.28
C ARG A 31 -18.55 1.03 -45.20
N SER A 32 -18.64 -0.22 -44.68
CA SER A 32 -19.61 -0.57 -43.64
C SER A 32 -19.19 0.04 -42.30
N GLU A 33 -17.90 0.04 -41.98
CA GLU A 33 -17.33 0.64 -40.80
C GLU A 33 -17.61 2.15 -40.73
N GLN A 34 -17.34 2.88 -41.82
CA GLN A 34 -17.63 4.31 -41.92
C GLN A 34 -19.12 4.63 -41.71
N LYS A 35 -20.04 3.83 -42.27
CA LYS A 35 -21.48 4.00 -42.07
C LYS A 35 -21.87 3.81 -40.60
N VAL A 36 -21.30 2.83 -39.92
CA VAL A 36 -21.55 2.59 -38.49
C VAL A 36 -21.02 3.75 -37.63
N LEU A 37 -19.77 4.18 -37.85
CA LEU A 37 -19.16 5.28 -37.12
C LEU A 37 -19.94 6.59 -37.30
N GLN A 38 -20.43 6.87 -38.51
CA GLN A 38 -21.27 8.01 -38.79
C GLN A 38 -22.62 7.93 -38.03
N ALA A 39 -23.29 6.77 -38.08
CA ALA A 39 -24.54 6.57 -37.35
C ALA A 39 -24.38 6.68 -35.84
N ILE A 40 -23.27 6.21 -35.27
CA ILE A 40 -22.92 6.36 -33.87
C ILE A 40 -22.82 7.85 -33.50
N LYS A 41 -22.10 8.64 -34.32
CA LYS A 41 -21.93 10.08 -34.11
C LYS A 41 -23.25 10.84 -34.21
N GLU A 42 -24.07 10.53 -35.22
CA GLU A 42 -25.35 11.19 -35.43
C GLU A 42 -26.38 10.92 -34.31
N LEU A 43 -26.32 9.72 -33.72
CA LEU A 43 -27.25 9.30 -32.67
C LEU A 43 -26.70 9.54 -31.25
N ASP A 44 -25.52 10.12 -31.11
CA ASP A 44 -24.76 10.17 -29.81
C ASP A 44 -24.83 8.81 -29.10
N TYR A 45 -24.68 7.73 -29.89
CA TYR A 45 -24.77 6.39 -29.34
C TYR A 45 -23.53 6.07 -28.55
N ARG A 46 -23.72 5.78 -27.26
CA ARG A 46 -22.66 5.30 -26.37
C ARG A 46 -22.89 3.82 -26.11
N PRO A 47 -21.95 2.95 -26.54
CA PRO A 47 -22.07 1.54 -26.27
C PRO A 47 -22.24 1.26 -24.77
N ASN A 48 -23.28 0.52 -24.41
CA ASN A 48 -23.49 0.12 -23.02
C ASN A 48 -22.43 -0.90 -22.62
N ARG A 49 -21.54 -0.52 -21.70
CA ARG A 49 -20.46 -1.38 -21.19
C ARG A 49 -20.99 -2.69 -20.59
N VAL A 50 -22.13 -2.62 -19.87
CA VAL A 50 -22.76 -3.81 -19.24
C VAL A 50 -23.23 -4.79 -20.31
N ALA A 51 -23.92 -4.29 -21.37
CA ALA A 51 -24.35 -5.14 -22.47
C ALA A 51 -23.16 -5.75 -23.25
N ARG A 52 -22.07 -5.00 -23.36
CA ARG A 52 -20.84 -5.47 -24.00
C ARG A 52 -20.15 -6.53 -23.14
N ALA A 53 -20.05 -6.32 -21.83
CA ALA A 53 -19.49 -7.27 -20.88
C ALA A 53 -20.23 -8.61 -20.92
N LEU A 54 -21.57 -8.58 -20.93
CA LEU A 54 -22.40 -9.76 -21.09
C LEU A 54 -22.15 -10.50 -22.41
N SER A 55 -21.96 -9.77 -23.53
CA SER A 55 -21.74 -10.39 -24.85
C SER A 55 -20.33 -10.94 -25.04
N ARG A 56 -19.34 -10.40 -24.31
CA ARG A 56 -17.92 -10.80 -24.39
C ARG A 56 -17.49 -11.70 -23.25
N ASN A 57 -18.32 -11.86 -22.24
CA ASN A 57 -17.96 -12.49 -20.95
C ASN A 57 -16.72 -11.84 -20.31
N SER A 58 -16.56 -10.51 -20.50
CA SER A 58 -15.42 -9.72 -20.02
C SER A 58 -15.87 -8.30 -19.71
N SER A 59 -15.62 -7.85 -18.48
CA SER A 59 -15.93 -6.50 -18.00
C SER A 59 -14.80 -5.49 -18.31
N ASN A 60 -13.59 -5.98 -18.58
CA ASN A 60 -12.35 -5.23 -18.65
C ASN A 60 -12.20 -4.32 -17.40
N THR A 61 -12.48 -4.88 -16.24
CA THR A 61 -12.45 -4.16 -14.97
C THR A 61 -11.74 -4.99 -13.92
N VAL A 62 -10.91 -4.37 -13.13
CA VAL A 62 -10.23 -4.97 -11.98
C VAL A 62 -10.60 -4.22 -10.70
N GLY A 63 -10.61 -4.92 -9.58
CA GLY A 63 -10.83 -4.31 -8.27
C GLY A 63 -9.51 -4.12 -7.53
N MET A 64 -9.41 -3.04 -6.77
CA MET A 64 -8.34 -2.82 -5.81
C MET A 64 -8.92 -2.42 -4.46
N LEU A 65 -8.57 -3.15 -3.40
CA LEU A 65 -9.01 -2.85 -2.03
C LEU A 65 -7.85 -2.29 -1.23
N VAL A 66 -8.07 -1.11 -0.67
CA VAL A 66 -7.10 -0.40 0.18
C VAL A 66 -7.72 -0.10 1.54
N PRO A 67 -6.94 -0.08 2.63
CA PRO A 67 -7.47 0.18 3.97
C PRO A 67 -7.77 1.66 4.22
N SER A 68 -7.10 2.58 3.49
CA SER A 68 -7.33 4.02 3.66
C SER A 68 -6.90 4.76 2.39
N VAL A 69 -7.78 5.59 1.86
CA VAL A 69 -7.44 6.53 0.77
C VAL A 69 -6.76 7.79 1.29
N ASP A 70 -6.84 8.05 2.60
CA ASP A 70 -6.24 9.22 3.26
C ASP A 70 -4.77 9.00 3.63
N ASN A 71 -4.33 7.74 3.74
CA ASN A 71 -2.92 7.44 3.97
C ASN A 71 -2.13 7.62 2.66
N PRO A 72 -1.15 8.54 2.62
CA PRO A 72 -0.42 8.89 1.39
C PRO A 72 0.38 7.74 0.75
N PHE A 73 0.55 6.61 1.43
CA PHE A 73 1.15 5.41 0.87
C PHE A 73 0.30 4.85 -0.30
N PHE A 74 -1.01 4.72 -0.09
CA PHE A 74 -1.89 4.05 -1.05
C PHE A 74 -2.10 4.82 -2.35
N PRO A 75 -2.28 6.14 -2.40
CA PRO A 75 -2.41 6.88 -3.65
C PRO A 75 -1.27 6.64 -4.66
N GLN A 76 -0.02 6.51 -4.19
CA GLN A 76 1.12 6.24 -5.07
C GLN A 76 1.09 4.82 -5.63
N VAL A 77 0.72 3.84 -4.81
CA VAL A 77 0.54 2.45 -5.23
C VAL A 77 -0.62 2.32 -6.21
N VAL A 78 -1.78 2.91 -5.87
CA VAL A 78 -2.98 2.95 -6.71
C VAL A 78 -2.66 3.55 -8.08
N LYS A 79 -1.92 4.67 -8.12
CA LYS A 79 -1.51 5.29 -9.38
C LYS A 79 -0.71 4.32 -10.24
N SER A 80 0.26 3.62 -9.67
CA SER A 80 1.09 2.67 -10.42
C SER A 80 0.29 1.47 -10.92
N VAL A 81 -0.66 0.96 -10.12
CA VAL A 81 -1.59 -0.11 -10.52
C VAL A 81 -2.48 0.38 -11.67
N GLU A 82 -3.02 1.58 -11.56
CA GLU A 82 -3.90 2.18 -12.54
C GLU A 82 -3.18 2.42 -13.87
N ASP A 83 -1.94 2.94 -13.84
CA ASP A 83 -1.11 3.16 -15.03
C ASP A 83 -0.99 1.85 -15.86
N VAL A 84 -0.67 0.71 -15.22
CA VAL A 84 -0.55 -0.59 -15.89
C VAL A 84 -1.88 -1.05 -16.50
N PHE A 85 -2.97 -0.94 -15.74
CA PHE A 85 -4.29 -1.38 -16.22
C PHE A 85 -4.86 -0.46 -17.29
N PHE A 86 -4.63 0.84 -17.19
CA PHE A 86 -5.01 1.81 -18.22
C PHE A 86 -4.36 1.50 -19.58
N GLU A 87 -3.05 1.24 -19.58
CA GLU A 87 -2.32 0.84 -20.80
C GLU A 87 -2.87 -0.46 -21.42
N ASN A 88 -3.37 -1.38 -20.58
CA ASN A 88 -3.98 -2.63 -20.99
C ASN A 88 -5.52 -2.54 -21.18
N ARG A 89 -6.08 -1.33 -21.18
CA ARG A 89 -7.52 -1.02 -21.39
C ARG A 89 -8.46 -1.62 -20.35
N TYR A 90 -7.98 -1.83 -19.13
CA TYR A 90 -8.79 -2.14 -17.97
C TYR A 90 -9.19 -0.88 -17.21
N VAL A 91 -10.32 -0.96 -16.50
CA VAL A 91 -10.76 0.05 -15.52
C VAL A 91 -10.46 -0.46 -14.12
N THR A 92 -9.86 0.37 -13.28
CA THR A 92 -9.60 0.03 -11.88
C THR A 92 -10.73 0.58 -11.00
N LEU A 93 -11.40 -0.30 -10.23
CA LEU A 93 -12.36 0.06 -9.20
C LEU A 93 -11.68 0.02 -7.84
N ILE A 94 -11.76 1.11 -7.07
CA ILE A 94 -11.13 1.20 -5.76
C ILE A 94 -12.19 1.04 -4.67
N GLY A 95 -11.95 0.12 -3.72
CA GLY A 95 -12.73 -0.05 -2.49
C GLY A 95 -11.91 0.38 -1.27
N ASN A 96 -12.41 1.36 -0.51
CA ASN A 96 -11.81 1.82 0.75
C ASN A 96 -12.42 1.04 1.93
N THR A 97 -11.66 0.10 2.51
CA THR A 97 -12.18 -0.80 3.57
C THR A 97 -12.22 -0.14 4.95
N GLU A 98 -11.44 0.92 5.17
CA GLU A 98 -11.25 1.54 6.49
C GLU A 98 -10.80 0.55 7.58
N GLY A 99 -10.09 -0.53 7.18
CA GLY A 99 -9.69 -1.59 8.10
C GLY A 99 -10.87 -2.39 8.69
N LYS A 100 -12.05 -2.36 8.05
CA LYS A 100 -13.28 -2.99 8.54
C LYS A 100 -13.65 -4.22 7.72
N THR A 101 -13.82 -5.34 8.39
CA THR A 101 -14.15 -6.63 7.77
C THR A 101 -15.47 -6.60 6.99
N ASP A 102 -16.51 -5.96 7.52
CA ASP A 102 -17.81 -5.82 6.87
C ASP A 102 -17.72 -5.04 5.56
N ARG A 103 -16.92 -3.96 5.52
CA ARG A 103 -16.64 -3.21 4.29
C ARG A 103 -15.84 -4.03 3.28
N ALA A 104 -14.81 -4.74 3.75
CA ALA A 104 -14.02 -5.62 2.89
C ALA A 104 -14.93 -6.66 2.21
N LEU A 105 -15.78 -7.34 2.97
CA LEU A 105 -16.74 -8.31 2.46
C LEU A 105 -17.73 -7.69 1.47
N TYR A 106 -18.25 -6.50 1.79
CA TYR A 106 -19.16 -5.79 0.89
C TYR A 106 -18.53 -5.50 -0.47
N TYR A 107 -17.32 -4.94 -0.48
CA TYR A 107 -16.61 -4.64 -1.73
C TYR A 107 -16.23 -5.91 -2.49
N ILE A 108 -15.69 -6.94 -1.80
CA ILE A 108 -15.33 -8.21 -2.45
C ILE A 108 -16.56 -8.83 -3.13
N ARG A 109 -17.68 -8.97 -2.41
CA ARG A 109 -18.90 -9.53 -2.97
C ARG A 109 -19.44 -8.71 -4.13
N SER A 110 -19.42 -7.38 -4.01
CA SER A 110 -19.88 -6.48 -5.06
C SER A 110 -19.01 -6.61 -6.32
N MET A 111 -17.69 -6.59 -6.18
CA MET A 111 -16.75 -6.69 -7.31
C MET A 111 -16.82 -8.08 -7.96
N LEU A 112 -16.93 -9.15 -7.18
CA LEU A 112 -17.01 -10.53 -7.68
C LEU A 112 -18.39 -10.88 -8.30
N SER A 113 -19.41 -10.05 -8.11
CA SER A 113 -20.74 -10.26 -8.74
C SER A 113 -20.77 -9.95 -10.25
N GLY A 114 -19.61 -9.98 -10.93
CA GLY A 114 -19.47 -9.76 -12.38
C GLY A 114 -18.93 -8.37 -12.76
N TRP A 115 -18.48 -7.57 -11.78
CA TRP A 115 -17.91 -6.24 -12.05
C TRP A 115 -16.40 -6.31 -12.29
N ALA A 116 -15.67 -7.18 -11.56
CA ALA A 116 -14.22 -7.32 -11.68
C ALA A 116 -13.81 -8.71 -12.16
N GLU A 117 -12.81 -8.76 -13.02
CA GLU A 117 -12.19 -9.99 -13.54
C GLU A 117 -11.01 -10.45 -12.67
N GLY A 118 -10.55 -9.59 -11.76
CA GLY A 118 -9.49 -9.88 -10.82
C GLY A 118 -9.42 -8.84 -9.73
N LEU A 119 -8.74 -9.15 -8.64
CA LEU A 119 -8.60 -8.28 -7.47
C LEU A 119 -7.14 -8.11 -7.05
N ILE A 120 -6.78 -6.87 -6.68
CA ILE A 120 -5.60 -6.58 -5.86
C ILE A 120 -6.10 -6.21 -4.46
N ILE A 121 -5.58 -6.85 -3.43
CA ILE A 121 -5.98 -6.62 -2.05
C ILE A 121 -4.79 -6.25 -1.18
N THR A 122 -4.90 -5.21 -0.37
CA THR A 122 -3.88 -4.92 0.64
C THR A 122 -4.02 -5.92 1.78
N LEU A 123 -2.94 -6.64 2.13
CA LEU A 123 -2.94 -7.71 3.13
C LEU A 123 -2.91 -7.13 4.56
N THR A 124 -4.02 -6.53 4.95
CA THR A 124 -4.30 -6.00 6.29
C THR A 124 -5.07 -7.01 7.15
N TRP A 125 -5.20 -6.73 8.44
CA TRP A 125 -5.84 -7.66 9.39
C TRP A 125 -7.25 -8.09 8.95
N GLU A 126 -8.09 -7.16 8.49
CA GLU A 126 -9.45 -7.48 8.03
C GLU A 126 -9.46 -8.43 6.84
N MET A 127 -8.43 -8.38 5.98
CA MET A 127 -8.32 -9.28 4.82
C MET A 127 -7.89 -10.69 5.20
N THR A 128 -7.35 -10.89 6.40
CA THR A 128 -6.94 -12.20 6.91
C THR A 128 -8.04 -12.90 7.70
N GLN A 129 -9.21 -12.26 7.87
CA GLN A 129 -10.32 -12.87 8.56
C GLN A 129 -10.85 -14.10 7.79
N PRO A 130 -11.19 -15.22 8.48
CA PRO A 130 -11.59 -16.46 7.81
C PRO A 130 -12.70 -16.27 6.78
N GLU A 131 -13.70 -15.47 7.11
CA GLU A 131 -14.83 -15.21 6.21
C GLU A 131 -14.39 -14.46 4.93
N VAL A 132 -13.44 -13.52 5.04
CA VAL A 132 -12.89 -12.79 3.88
C VAL A 132 -12.09 -13.75 3.00
N LEU A 133 -11.19 -14.53 3.61
CA LEU A 133 -10.37 -15.52 2.91
C LEU A 133 -11.24 -16.57 2.18
N ASP A 134 -12.30 -17.04 2.82
CA ASP A 134 -13.24 -17.97 2.20
C ASP A 134 -13.93 -17.37 0.97
N ASN A 135 -14.34 -16.10 1.03
CA ASN A 135 -14.90 -15.41 -0.13
C ASN A 135 -13.90 -15.26 -1.26
N LEU A 136 -12.64 -14.91 -0.94
CA LEU A 136 -11.55 -14.79 -1.93
C LEU A 136 -11.18 -16.14 -2.55
N LYS A 137 -11.08 -17.21 -1.76
CA LYS A 137 -10.77 -18.57 -2.24
C LYS A 137 -11.88 -19.15 -3.12
N ARG A 138 -13.13 -18.83 -2.84
CA ARG A 138 -14.27 -19.21 -3.68
C ARG A 138 -14.40 -18.36 -4.94
N ALA A 139 -13.71 -17.24 -5.00
CA ALA A 139 -13.68 -16.40 -6.18
C ALA A 139 -13.06 -17.16 -7.35
N ARG A 140 -13.77 -17.15 -8.49
CA ARG A 140 -13.26 -17.74 -9.74
C ARG A 140 -12.45 -16.73 -10.54
N VAL A 141 -11.86 -15.75 -9.87
CA VAL A 141 -11.05 -14.69 -10.46
C VAL A 141 -9.68 -14.66 -9.77
N PRO A 142 -8.62 -14.30 -10.48
CA PRO A 142 -7.31 -14.15 -9.85
C PRO A 142 -7.28 -13.05 -8.79
N VAL A 143 -6.54 -13.31 -7.74
CA VAL A 143 -6.33 -12.39 -6.61
C VAL A 143 -4.83 -12.21 -6.39
N VAL A 144 -4.38 -10.97 -6.20
CA VAL A 144 -3.01 -10.64 -5.86
C VAL A 144 -3.00 -9.85 -4.54
N GLY A 145 -2.20 -10.33 -3.59
CA GLY A 145 -1.93 -9.64 -2.34
C GLY A 145 -0.90 -8.52 -2.51
N LEU A 146 -1.07 -7.41 -1.78
CA LEU A 146 -0.15 -6.29 -1.80
C LEU A 146 0.13 -5.83 -0.38
N ALA A 147 1.41 -5.56 -0.06
CA ALA A 147 1.88 -5.17 1.27
C ALA A 147 1.45 -6.16 2.39
N GLY A 148 1.77 -5.87 3.64
CA GLY A 148 1.47 -6.78 4.76
C GLY A 148 2.36 -8.02 4.76
N ALA A 149 1.97 -9.03 5.52
CA ALA A 149 2.77 -10.24 5.67
C ALA A 149 2.38 -11.36 4.71
N ARG A 150 3.32 -12.28 4.50
CA ARG A 150 3.24 -13.47 3.66
C ARG A 150 2.22 -14.53 4.14
N ILE A 151 1.02 -14.15 4.55
CA ILE A 151 0.10 -15.08 5.24
C ILE A 151 -0.76 -15.90 4.29
N ILE A 152 -0.92 -15.48 3.03
CA ILE A 152 -1.83 -16.15 2.11
C ILE A 152 -1.00 -16.86 1.02
N SER A 153 -0.71 -18.16 1.26
CA SER A 153 0.01 -19.00 0.28
C SER A 153 -0.81 -19.31 -0.98
N ASP A 154 -2.10 -19.00 -0.98
CA ASP A 154 -3.03 -19.38 -2.05
C ASP A 154 -3.09 -18.37 -3.20
N PHE A 155 -2.46 -17.19 -3.03
CA PHE A 155 -2.48 -16.10 -4.00
C PHE A 155 -1.08 -15.56 -4.28
N ASP A 156 -0.89 -14.99 -5.46
CA ASP A 156 0.29 -14.18 -5.73
C ASP A 156 0.34 -13.00 -4.78
N ALA A 157 1.53 -12.54 -4.43
CA ALA A 157 1.68 -11.37 -3.56
C ALA A 157 2.95 -10.58 -3.85
N VAL A 158 2.88 -9.26 -3.61
CA VAL A 158 4.04 -8.36 -3.55
C VAL A 158 4.12 -7.79 -2.15
N VAL A 159 5.18 -8.15 -1.42
CA VAL A 159 5.35 -7.81 0.00
C VAL A 159 6.68 -7.09 0.24
N PRO A 160 6.74 -6.08 1.11
CA PRO A 160 8.00 -5.49 1.50
C PRO A 160 8.76 -6.38 2.50
N ASP A 161 10.07 -6.27 2.51
CA ASP A 161 10.90 -6.85 3.56
C ASP A 161 10.87 -5.95 4.82
N ASP A 162 9.71 -5.92 5.47
CA ASP A 162 9.48 -5.10 6.67
C ASP A 162 10.49 -5.39 7.81
N PRO A 163 10.87 -6.68 8.10
CA PRO A 163 11.88 -6.96 9.11
C PRO A 163 13.23 -6.33 8.78
N GLN A 164 13.70 -6.45 7.54
CA GLN A 164 14.98 -5.87 7.14
C GLN A 164 14.95 -4.35 7.18
N GLY A 165 13.87 -3.72 6.69
CA GLY A 165 13.72 -2.27 6.74
C GLY A 165 13.71 -1.72 8.17
N ALA A 166 13.02 -2.41 9.08
CA ALA A 166 13.00 -2.04 10.49
C ALA A 166 14.35 -2.30 11.19
N PHE A 167 15.03 -3.41 10.83
CA PHE A 167 16.37 -3.66 11.32
C PHE A 167 17.33 -2.54 10.93
N ASP A 168 17.37 -2.16 9.66
CA ASP A 168 18.26 -1.12 9.15
C ASP A 168 17.99 0.24 9.83
N ALA A 169 16.71 0.57 10.02
CA ALA A 169 16.28 1.79 10.69
C ALA A 169 16.75 1.86 12.14
N VAL A 170 16.52 0.81 12.90
CA VAL A 170 16.86 0.78 14.34
C VAL A 170 18.38 0.65 14.52
N TYR A 171 19.05 -0.14 13.69
CA TYR A 171 20.50 -0.26 13.73
C TYR A 171 21.20 1.06 13.39
N TYR A 172 20.63 1.84 12.47
CA TYR A 172 21.09 3.22 12.21
C TYR A 172 20.98 4.10 13.45
N LEU A 173 19.84 4.08 14.18
CA LEU A 173 19.69 4.84 15.44
C LEU A 173 20.70 4.37 16.50
N ILE A 174 20.98 3.08 16.59
CA ILE A 174 21.99 2.52 17.50
C ILE A 174 23.38 3.06 17.16
N ASN A 175 23.73 3.16 15.88
CA ASN A 175 25.00 3.72 15.41
C ASN A 175 25.13 5.23 15.69
N LEU A 176 24.02 5.95 15.83
CA LEU A 176 23.99 7.33 16.31
C LEU A 176 24.15 7.45 17.84
N GLY A 177 24.34 6.33 18.55
CA GLY A 177 24.55 6.29 20.00
C GLY A 177 23.27 6.10 20.81
N HIS A 178 22.09 5.98 20.20
CA HIS A 178 20.86 5.73 20.94
C HIS A 178 20.87 4.31 21.55
N ARG A 179 20.42 4.23 22.81
CA ARG A 179 20.29 2.96 23.55
C ARG A 179 18.87 2.71 24.04
N ASN A 180 18.13 3.79 24.32
CA ASN A 180 16.72 3.75 24.69
C ASN A 180 15.91 4.23 23.47
N ILE A 181 15.43 3.28 22.70
CA ILE A 181 14.68 3.54 21.45
C ILE A 181 13.24 3.13 21.68
N GLY A 182 12.32 4.08 21.60
CA GLY A 182 10.88 3.79 21.67
C GLY A 182 10.37 3.24 20.34
N PHE A 183 9.46 2.26 20.40
CA PHE A 183 8.72 1.74 19.26
C PHE A 183 7.24 2.12 19.38
N ILE A 184 6.69 2.72 18.33
CA ILE A 184 5.26 3.04 18.23
C ILE A 184 4.67 2.21 17.09
N GLY A 185 3.74 1.31 17.41
CA GLY A 185 3.09 0.41 16.45
C GLY A 185 1.58 0.40 16.57
N VAL A 186 0.93 -0.56 15.90
CA VAL A 186 -0.52 -0.77 15.88
C VAL A 186 -0.84 -2.18 16.31
N GLN A 187 -1.85 -2.34 17.18
CA GLN A 187 -2.32 -3.65 17.63
C GLN A 187 -2.89 -4.45 16.44
N ASP A 188 -2.79 -5.77 16.52
CA ASP A 188 -3.35 -6.71 15.55
C ASP A 188 -2.89 -6.47 14.09
N SER A 189 -1.77 -5.75 13.91
CA SER A 189 -1.16 -5.50 12.62
C SER A 189 0.02 -6.43 12.36
N GLN A 190 -0.03 -7.14 11.25
CA GLN A 190 1.07 -8.03 10.82
C GLN A 190 2.33 -7.23 10.48
N SER A 191 2.19 -6.08 9.82
CA SER A 191 3.34 -5.21 9.57
C SER A 191 3.96 -4.70 10.88
N THR A 192 3.16 -4.47 11.94
CA THR A 192 3.71 -4.19 13.27
C THR A 192 4.54 -5.36 13.79
N THR A 193 4.04 -6.58 13.67
CA THR A 193 4.77 -7.79 14.11
C THR A 193 6.11 -7.91 13.40
N LEU A 194 6.13 -7.73 12.08
CA LEU A 194 7.35 -7.82 11.26
C LEU A 194 8.34 -6.66 11.56
N ARG A 195 7.84 -5.43 11.68
CA ARG A 195 8.68 -4.26 12.02
C ARG A 195 9.23 -4.37 13.45
N LEU A 196 8.44 -4.90 14.38
CA LEU A 196 8.88 -5.18 15.75
C LEU A 196 9.91 -6.32 15.82
N GLU A 197 9.82 -7.31 14.94
CA GLU A 197 10.84 -8.33 14.76
C GLU A 197 12.17 -7.70 14.35
N GLY A 198 12.18 -6.87 13.30
CA GLY A 198 13.38 -6.15 12.86
C GLY A 198 13.96 -5.25 13.95
N TYR A 199 13.10 -4.50 14.68
CA TYR A 199 13.49 -3.68 15.84
C TYR A 199 14.20 -4.54 16.91
N ARG A 200 13.61 -5.67 17.30
CA ARG A 200 14.18 -6.56 18.31
C ARG A 200 15.49 -7.18 17.84
N ASN A 201 15.57 -7.56 16.57
CA ASN A 201 16.78 -8.14 15.99
C ASN A 201 17.94 -7.14 15.95
N ALA A 202 17.68 -5.86 15.64
CA ALA A 202 18.68 -4.80 15.66
C ALA A 202 19.24 -4.57 17.09
N LEU A 203 18.35 -4.50 18.09
CA LEU A 203 18.79 -4.37 19.50
C LEU A 203 19.63 -5.56 19.93
N LYS A 204 19.22 -6.79 19.63
CA LYS A 204 19.98 -8.02 19.93
C LYS A 204 21.35 -8.02 19.25
N ALA A 205 21.41 -7.66 17.98
CA ALA A 205 22.66 -7.60 17.22
C ALA A 205 23.68 -6.62 17.82
N ALA A 206 23.19 -5.57 18.45
CA ALA A 206 24.01 -4.57 19.15
C ALA A 206 24.26 -4.91 20.64
N GLY A 207 23.82 -6.07 21.13
CA GLY A 207 23.97 -6.47 22.54
C GLY A 207 23.12 -5.64 23.51
N LEU A 208 22.05 -4.99 23.02
CA LEU A 208 21.16 -4.16 23.84
C LEU A 208 19.98 -4.95 24.38
N THR A 209 19.57 -4.66 25.61
CA THR A 209 18.37 -5.24 26.22
C THR A 209 17.11 -4.67 25.59
N ILE A 210 16.16 -5.55 25.24
CA ILE A 210 14.84 -5.14 24.79
C ILE A 210 14.06 -4.65 26.03
N GLN A 211 13.52 -3.44 25.93
CA GLN A 211 12.76 -2.78 27.01
C GLN A 211 11.30 -2.73 26.55
N ASP A 212 10.49 -3.69 27.01
CA ASP A 212 9.08 -3.81 26.59
C ASP A 212 8.25 -2.57 27.01
N GLU A 213 8.65 -1.85 28.06
CA GLU A 213 8.06 -0.57 28.47
C GLU A 213 8.24 0.56 27.45
N LEU A 214 9.17 0.44 26.51
CA LEU A 214 9.37 1.36 25.40
C LEU A 214 8.62 0.95 24.12
N ILE A 215 7.87 -0.14 24.16
CA ILE A 215 7.04 -0.60 23.03
C ILE A 215 5.59 -0.22 23.31
N MET A 216 5.03 0.66 22.49
CA MET A 216 3.65 1.14 22.63
C MET A 216 2.85 0.83 21.36
N LEU A 217 1.69 0.21 21.54
CA LEU A 217 0.80 -0.16 20.45
C LEU A 217 -0.53 0.57 20.56
N GLY A 218 -0.90 1.31 19.52
CA GLY A 218 -2.17 2.00 19.37
C GLY A 218 -3.23 1.15 18.71
N ARG A 219 -4.40 1.73 18.49
CA ARG A 219 -5.52 1.08 17.83
C ARG A 219 -5.61 1.38 16.34
N SER A 220 -4.99 2.46 15.91
CA SER A 220 -4.96 2.89 14.51
C SER A 220 -3.56 3.34 14.10
N TYR A 221 -3.33 3.46 12.81
CA TYR A 221 -2.10 4.00 12.22
C TYR A 221 -2.23 5.51 11.92
N GLU A 222 -3.12 6.19 12.64
CA GLU A 222 -3.44 7.59 12.44
C GLU A 222 -2.50 8.53 13.24
N LYS A 223 -2.45 9.79 12.82
CA LYS A 223 -1.66 10.84 13.48
C LYS A 223 -2.00 10.97 14.96
N ALA A 224 -3.28 10.81 15.33
CA ALA A 224 -3.75 10.91 16.72
C ALA A 224 -3.11 9.86 17.63
N ASP A 225 -3.01 8.61 17.19
CA ASP A 225 -2.37 7.55 17.96
C ASP A 225 -0.87 7.81 18.11
N GLY A 226 -0.18 8.25 17.04
CA GLY A 226 1.22 8.66 17.10
C GLY A 226 1.47 9.73 18.16
N TYR A 227 0.60 10.74 18.25
CA TYR A 227 0.65 11.79 19.25
C TYR A 227 0.45 11.23 20.69
N ILE A 228 -0.63 10.48 20.91
CA ILE A 228 -0.98 9.95 22.24
C ILE A 228 0.10 9.00 22.76
N LEU A 229 0.58 8.10 21.92
CA LEU A 229 1.58 7.11 22.30
C LEU A 229 2.94 7.77 22.60
N THR A 230 3.31 8.81 21.85
CA THR A 230 4.51 9.59 22.14
C THR A 230 4.42 10.26 23.50
N LYS A 231 3.30 10.93 23.82
CA LYS A 231 3.08 11.53 25.17
C LYS A 231 3.19 10.47 26.27
N ALA A 232 2.72 9.25 26.04
CA ALA A 232 2.85 8.15 26.98
C ALA A 232 4.29 7.66 27.13
N LEU A 233 5.05 7.53 26.04
CA LEU A 233 6.46 7.13 26.04
C LEU A 233 7.34 8.14 26.78
N LEU A 234 7.08 9.43 26.64
CA LEU A 234 7.84 10.48 27.35
C LEU A 234 7.78 10.37 28.87
N ARG A 235 6.75 9.72 29.41
CA ARG A 235 6.56 9.47 30.85
C ARG A 235 7.22 8.18 31.33
N ARG A 236 7.76 7.35 30.41
CA ARG A 236 8.43 6.08 30.78
C ARG A 236 9.82 6.29 31.34
N ARG A 237 10.31 5.26 32.04
CA ARG A 237 11.68 5.20 32.54
C ARG A 237 12.25 3.82 32.20
N PRO A 238 13.39 3.75 31.52
CA PRO A 238 14.15 4.90 31.04
C PRO A 238 13.40 5.68 29.96
N ARG A 239 13.66 6.98 29.85
CA ARG A 239 13.08 7.83 28.81
C ARG A 239 13.74 7.48 27.46
N PRO A 240 12.99 7.31 26.37
CA PRO A 240 13.58 7.12 25.05
C PRO A 240 14.33 8.37 24.60
N THR A 241 15.39 8.19 23.82
CA THR A 241 16.14 9.25 23.13
C THR A 241 15.92 9.22 21.63
N ALA A 242 15.28 8.17 21.13
CA ALA A 242 14.81 8.06 19.75
C ALA A 242 13.46 7.33 19.69
N LEU A 243 12.66 7.63 18.68
CA LEU A 243 11.40 6.96 18.38
C LEU A 243 11.44 6.34 16.99
N PHE A 244 11.12 5.06 16.89
CA PHE A 244 10.82 4.39 15.64
C PHE A 244 9.31 4.21 15.52
N CYS A 245 8.71 4.94 14.58
CA CYS A 245 7.27 4.95 14.37
C CYS A 245 6.87 3.96 13.28
N TYR A 246 5.73 3.29 13.47
CA TYR A 246 5.16 2.34 12.52
C TYR A 246 5.11 2.89 11.08
N ASN A 247 4.66 4.13 10.91
CA ASN A 247 4.66 4.81 9.62
C ASN A 247 4.88 6.32 9.78
N ASP A 248 5.01 7.02 8.66
CA ASP A 248 5.19 8.47 8.66
C ASP A 248 3.99 9.22 9.22
N VAL A 249 2.77 8.73 9.02
CA VAL A 249 1.56 9.37 9.57
C VAL A 249 1.60 9.41 11.09
N MET A 250 1.98 8.29 11.72
CA MET A 250 2.19 8.26 13.18
C MET A 250 3.41 9.09 13.61
N ALA A 251 4.47 9.12 12.80
CA ALA A 251 5.64 9.97 13.07
C ALA A 251 5.27 11.46 13.05
N LEU A 252 4.39 11.91 12.16
CA LEU A 252 3.85 13.30 12.21
C LEU A 252 3.07 13.58 13.49
N GLY A 253 2.39 12.59 14.04
CA GLY A 253 1.77 12.67 15.37
C GLY A 253 2.80 12.82 16.47
N ALA A 254 3.87 12.02 16.40
CA ALA A 254 5.00 12.10 17.33
C ALA A 254 5.69 13.47 17.27
N LEU A 255 5.97 14.01 16.07
CA LEU A 255 6.51 15.36 15.89
C LEU A 255 5.64 16.41 16.57
N SER A 256 4.31 16.32 16.42
CA SER A 256 3.38 17.26 17.05
C SER A 256 3.42 17.17 18.58
N ALA A 257 3.51 15.95 19.14
CA ALA A 257 3.62 15.76 20.60
C ALA A 257 4.93 16.29 21.17
N LEU A 258 6.05 16.08 20.47
CA LEU A 258 7.36 16.56 20.90
C LEU A 258 7.46 18.10 20.83
N HIS A 259 6.89 18.69 19.78
CA HIS A 259 6.82 20.14 19.64
C HIS A 259 6.04 20.78 20.81
N GLU A 260 4.90 20.22 21.18
CA GLU A 260 4.11 20.69 22.34
C GLU A 260 4.87 20.58 23.65
N GLU A 261 5.68 19.55 23.83
CA GLU A 261 6.54 19.36 25.01
C GLU A 261 7.86 20.16 24.95
N ASN A 262 8.04 21.01 23.92
CA ASN A 262 9.26 21.80 23.69
C ASN A 262 10.54 20.94 23.59
N ILE A 263 10.43 19.71 23.07
CA ILE A 263 11.57 18.80 22.87
C ILE A 263 12.14 19.04 21.47
N ARG A 264 13.42 19.39 21.42
CA ARG A 264 14.11 19.68 20.15
C ARG A 264 14.45 18.41 19.38
N ILE A 265 14.21 18.45 18.09
CA ILE A 265 14.45 17.35 17.15
C ILE A 265 15.47 17.86 16.12
N PRO A 266 16.60 17.14 15.93
CA PRO A 266 16.96 15.83 16.53
C PRO A 266 17.73 15.91 17.84
N GLU A 267 18.06 17.08 18.39
CA GLU A 267 19.06 17.29 19.46
C GLU A 267 18.72 16.55 20.75
N GLU A 268 17.44 16.49 21.13
CA GLU A 268 16.97 15.84 22.36
C GLU A 268 16.22 14.54 22.09
N MET A 269 15.64 14.41 20.89
CA MET A 269 14.88 13.23 20.46
C MET A 269 15.00 13.03 18.96
N SER A 270 15.49 11.89 18.55
CA SER A 270 15.43 11.47 17.14
C SER A 270 14.07 10.83 16.82
N ILE A 271 13.55 11.07 15.61
CA ILE A 271 12.34 10.42 15.10
C ILE A 271 12.63 9.78 13.75
N LEU A 272 12.20 8.53 13.60
CA LEU A 272 12.30 7.76 12.38
C LEU A 272 10.93 7.17 12.03
N GLY A 273 10.49 7.38 10.78
CA GLY A 273 9.24 6.88 10.23
C GLY A 273 9.42 5.66 9.33
N PHE A 274 8.33 5.30 8.66
CA PHE A 274 8.29 4.22 7.67
C PHE A 274 7.30 4.59 6.57
N ASP A 275 7.50 4.13 5.34
CA ASP A 275 6.78 4.35 4.08
C ASP A 275 7.35 5.48 3.22
N ASP A 276 8.05 6.47 3.78
CA ASP A 276 8.56 7.69 3.10
C ASP A 276 7.46 8.40 2.29
N THR A 277 6.40 8.77 2.98
CA THR A 277 5.25 9.47 2.40
C THR A 277 5.19 10.95 2.78
N ALA A 278 5.75 11.31 3.92
CA ALA A 278 5.73 12.66 4.47
C ALA A 278 7.13 13.25 4.69
N GLY A 279 8.18 12.46 4.45
CA GLY A 279 9.55 12.76 4.84
C GLY A 279 10.05 14.13 4.43
N SER A 280 9.77 14.58 3.19
CA SER A 280 10.22 15.88 2.67
C SER A 280 9.22 17.03 2.89
N TYR A 281 8.03 16.76 3.42
CA TYR A 281 6.95 17.75 3.56
C TYR A 281 6.73 18.24 5.00
N CYS A 282 7.51 17.77 5.96
CA CYS A 282 7.47 18.20 7.36
C CYS A 282 8.78 18.88 7.78
N TYR A 283 8.75 19.53 8.93
CA TYR A 283 9.93 20.13 9.54
C TYR A 283 10.06 19.68 11.01
N PRO A 284 11.26 19.18 11.42
CA PRO A 284 12.38 18.81 10.53
C PRO A 284 11.99 17.75 9.52
N GLN A 285 12.72 17.65 8.39
CA GLN A 285 12.46 16.61 7.40
C GLN A 285 12.65 15.23 8.01
N LEU A 286 11.66 14.35 7.81
CA LEU A 286 11.60 13.06 8.49
C LEU A 286 12.52 12.01 7.83
N THR A 287 13.46 11.47 8.60
CA THR A 287 14.15 10.23 8.27
C THR A 287 13.13 9.10 8.24
N SER A 288 13.10 8.32 7.17
CA SER A 288 12.08 7.28 6.99
C SER A 288 12.59 6.10 6.18
N VAL A 289 12.02 4.93 6.41
CA VAL A 289 12.23 3.75 5.57
C VAL A 289 11.32 3.86 4.35
N ALA A 290 11.90 4.09 3.20
CA ALA A 290 11.18 4.18 1.93
C ALA A 290 10.80 2.80 1.40
N LEU A 291 9.52 2.58 1.18
CA LEU A 291 9.02 1.45 0.40
C LEU A 291 8.95 1.82 -1.09
N PRO A 292 9.33 0.93 -2.00
CA PRO A 292 9.30 1.19 -3.45
C PRO A 292 7.85 1.11 -3.99
N LYS A 293 6.99 2.05 -3.59
CA LYS A 293 5.53 2.06 -3.82
C LYS A 293 5.14 1.89 -5.29
N THR A 294 5.86 2.59 -6.20
CA THR A 294 5.63 2.48 -7.65
C THR A 294 5.96 1.07 -8.15
N GLU A 295 7.09 0.51 -7.73
CA GLU A 295 7.48 -0.85 -8.09
C GLU A 295 6.49 -1.89 -7.54
N MET A 296 6.05 -1.73 -6.29
CA MET A 296 5.04 -2.60 -5.67
C MET A 296 3.73 -2.62 -6.46
N GLY A 297 3.23 -1.44 -6.84
CA GLY A 297 2.01 -1.32 -7.64
C GLY A 297 2.17 -1.94 -9.03
N PHE A 298 3.29 -1.66 -9.69
CA PHE A 298 3.62 -2.22 -11.01
C PHE A 298 3.69 -3.76 -10.98
N LEU A 299 4.41 -4.33 -10.02
CA LEU A 299 4.55 -5.78 -9.88
C LEU A 299 3.22 -6.46 -9.58
N ALA A 300 2.41 -5.89 -8.66
CA ALA A 300 1.11 -6.46 -8.33
C ALA A 300 0.15 -6.42 -9.53
N ALA A 301 0.12 -5.33 -10.27
CA ALA A 301 -0.70 -5.21 -11.47
C ALA A 301 -0.22 -6.16 -12.59
N SER A 302 1.09 -6.32 -12.75
CA SER A 302 1.68 -7.23 -13.72
C SER A 302 1.36 -8.70 -13.42
N LEU A 303 1.47 -9.11 -12.15
CA LEU A 303 1.07 -10.46 -11.71
C LEU A 303 -0.41 -10.71 -12.01
N LEU A 304 -1.29 -9.76 -11.66
CA LEU A 304 -2.71 -9.91 -11.91
C LEU A 304 -3.00 -9.98 -13.44
N LEU A 305 -2.35 -9.14 -14.22
CA LEU A 305 -2.50 -9.13 -15.68
C LEU A 305 -2.05 -10.44 -16.32
N ASP A 306 -0.96 -11.03 -15.84
CA ASP A 306 -0.49 -12.34 -16.30
C ASP A 306 -1.55 -13.43 -16.03
N ARG A 307 -2.16 -13.41 -14.83
CA ARG A 307 -3.25 -14.34 -14.49
C ARG A 307 -4.47 -14.14 -15.38
N LEU A 308 -4.84 -12.89 -15.64
CA LEU A 308 -5.96 -12.55 -16.53
C LEU A 308 -5.70 -13.01 -17.97
N LYS A 309 -4.44 -13.07 -18.39
CA LYS A 309 -4.02 -13.61 -19.71
C LYS A 309 -3.91 -15.14 -19.72
N GLY A 310 -4.23 -15.83 -18.62
CA GLY A 310 -4.28 -17.28 -18.52
C GLY A 310 -2.98 -17.94 -18.05
N LYS A 311 -2.04 -17.20 -17.42
CA LYS A 311 -0.85 -17.81 -16.81
C LYS A 311 -1.30 -18.71 -15.64
N ASP A 312 -1.10 -20.02 -15.80
CA ASP A 312 -1.43 -21.05 -14.82
C ASP A 312 -0.14 -21.63 -14.21
N THR A 313 0.43 -20.89 -13.25
CA THR A 313 1.62 -21.30 -12.49
C THR A 313 1.27 -21.28 -11.00
N PRO A 314 2.01 -22.00 -10.13
CA PRO A 314 1.85 -21.84 -8.68
C PRO A 314 1.92 -20.37 -8.24
N PRO A 315 1.26 -20.00 -7.13
CA PRO A 315 1.33 -18.65 -6.60
C PRO A 315 2.78 -18.21 -6.36
N GLU A 316 3.06 -16.96 -6.74
CA GLU A 316 4.38 -16.33 -6.61
C GLU A 316 4.35 -15.23 -5.56
N VAL A 317 5.36 -15.17 -4.70
CA VAL A 317 5.55 -14.09 -3.72
C VAL A 317 6.81 -13.32 -4.06
N ILE A 318 6.64 -12.07 -4.46
CA ILE A 318 7.75 -11.15 -4.75
C ILE A 318 8.01 -10.30 -3.52
N THR A 319 9.23 -10.39 -2.97
CA THR A 319 9.66 -9.54 -1.86
C THR A 319 10.44 -8.35 -2.39
N VAL A 320 10.01 -7.13 -2.06
CA VAL A 320 10.68 -5.88 -2.43
C VAL A 320 11.50 -5.33 -1.27
N LYS A 321 12.66 -4.73 -1.59
CA LYS A 321 13.60 -4.23 -0.57
C LYS A 321 13.29 -2.78 -0.22
N PRO A 322 13.05 -2.45 1.07
CA PRO A 322 12.97 -1.08 1.54
C PRO A 322 14.35 -0.41 1.55
N ARG A 323 14.38 0.93 1.67
CA ARG A 323 15.61 1.71 1.78
C ARG A 323 15.47 2.76 2.87
N LEU A 324 16.47 2.92 3.73
CA LEU A 324 16.50 4.01 4.69
C LEU A 324 16.88 5.33 3.98
N ILE A 325 16.05 6.35 4.14
CA ILE A 325 16.29 7.72 3.65
C ILE A 325 16.55 8.60 4.86
N ILE A 326 17.81 9.00 5.01
CA ILE A 326 18.26 9.84 6.13
C ILE A 326 17.97 11.30 5.82
N ARG A 327 17.38 12.01 6.81
CA ARG A 327 17.06 13.44 6.77
C ARG A 327 17.35 14.09 8.14
N ASP A 328 16.66 15.18 8.45
CA ASP A 328 16.99 16.06 9.58
C ASP A 328 16.44 15.63 10.94
N SER A 329 15.47 14.69 10.95
CA SER A 329 14.78 14.27 12.20
C SER A 329 15.57 13.28 13.06
N THR A 330 16.76 12.90 12.65
CA THR A 330 17.63 11.99 13.39
C THR A 330 19.04 12.59 13.53
N GLY A 331 19.62 12.46 14.71
CA GLY A 331 20.96 12.93 15.02
C GLY A 331 21.62 12.11 16.14
N PRO A 332 22.87 12.41 16.52
CA PRO A 332 23.56 11.71 17.60
C PRO A 332 22.80 11.81 18.92
N ALA A 333 22.80 10.74 19.71
CA ALA A 333 22.23 10.78 21.06
C ALA A 333 22.96 11.83 21.94
N ALA A 334 22.21 12.58 22.75
CA ALA A 334 22.72 13.71 23.54
C ALA A 334 23.98 13.39 24.37
N HIS A 335 24.04 12.23 25.02
CA HIS A 335 25.24 11.76 25.74
C HIS A 335 26.44 11.44 24.82
N HIS A 336 26.20 11.02 23.59
CA HIS A 336 27.26 10.73 22.62
C HIS A 336 27.88 12.03 22.07
N SER A 337 27.09 13.07 21.92
CA SER A 337 27.57 14.40 21.50
C SER A 337 28.50 15.04 22.54
N GLU A 338 28.28 14.82 23.84
CA GLU A 338 29.15 15.33 24.91
C GLU A 338 30.51 14.61 24.94
N LEU A 339 30.54 13.30 24.68
CA LEU A 339 31.80 12.52 24.62
C LEU A 339 32.64 12.89 23.41
N VAL A 340 32.00 13.07 22.24
CA VAL A 340 32.70 13.53 21.02
C VAL A 340 33.23 14.97 21.18
N ALA A 341 32.47 15.87 21.82
CA ALA A 341 32.90 17.24 22.07
C ALA A 341 34.05 17.31 23.09
N LYS A 342 34.22 16.33 23.98
CA LYS A 342 35.33 16.22 24.94
C LYS A 342 36.57 15.52 24.37
N GLY A 343 36.57 15.10 23.12
CA GLY A 343 37.72 14.44 22.48
C GLY A 343 38.01 13.02 22.98
N GLU A 344 37.09 12.44 23.75
CA GLU A 344 37.21 11.05 24.17
C GLU A 344 36.75 10.12 23.04
N ASN A 345 37.71 9.69 22.22
CA ASN A 345 37.50 8.59 21.25
C ASN A 345 37.15 7.32 22.02
N ALA A 346 35.87 7.00 22.07
CA ALA A 346 35.46 5.67 22.46
C ALA A 346 35.89 4.69 21.37
N SER A 347 37.09 4.17 21.48
CA SER A 347 37.50 2.92 20.84
C SER A 347 36.58 1.82 21.39
N LEU A 348 35.57 1.48 20.62
CA LEU A 348 34.73 0.31 20.84
C LEU A 348 35.17 -0.74 19.84
N ILE A 349 35.80 -1.77 20.41
CA ILE A 349 36.00 -3.11 19.86
C ILE A 349 34.65 -3.74 19.51
#